data_81be949da6939b8c2fd8b937acadf0fe
#
_entry.id   81be949da6939b8c2fd8b937acadf0fe
#
_cell.length_a   1.000
_cell.length_b   1.000
_cell.length_c   1.000
_cell.angle_alpha   90.00
_cell.angle_beta   90.00
_cell.angle_gamma   90.00
#
_symmetry.space_group_name_H-M   'P 1'
#
loop_
_entity.id
_entity.type
_entity.pdbx_description
1 polymer ?
#
loop_
_entity_poly.entity_id
_entity_poly.type
_entity_poly.pdbx_seq_one_letter_code
_entity_poly.pdbx_strand_id
1 'polypeptide(L)'
;MRGNPRSIHVTINRRWAALCLLGLLPTMATAKPIAFARGTTVMAEHGAGTMNEVQMFYAPRYWWSAGAGWLELDSEDGSKQRHITYVRGNLLAKRWNLPAAQANVFVWGGLGSATGNDFSGSTLARNAGFQGDYETRRVYAAFRSDLQESDEFSHRIDTLQLGWAPYAHDYDTLATWFVVQSRHYTGGLFDGPETALLVRFFKGGTWVELGATTDGKVQAMAMFNF
;
A
#
# COMPACT_ATOMS: atom_id res chain seq x y z
N MET A 1 -70.51 -25.05 41.35
CA MET A 1 -70.18 -24.46 40.05
C MET A 1 -68.71 -24.04 40.05
N ARG A 2 -67.87 -24.79 39.33
CA ARG A 2 -66.42 -24.53 39.25
C ARG A 2 -66.15 -23.92 37.88
N GLY A 3 -65.73 -22.65 37.85
CA GLY A 3 -65.30 -22.00 36.61
C GLY A 3 -63.86 -22.37 36.25
N ASN A 4 -63.69 -22.76 35.00
CA ASN A 4 -62.43 -23.20 34.39
C ASN A 4 -61.65 -21.99 33.84
N PRO A 5 -60.35 -21.73 34.20
CA PRO A 5 -59.56 -20.66 33.63
C PRO A 5 -59.09 -21.02 32.22
N ARG A 6 -59.45 -20.20 31.21
CA ARG A 6 -58.92 -20.30 29.84
C ARG A 6 -57.46 -19.86 29.79
N SER A 7 -56.58 -20.78 29.41
CA SER A 7 -55.19 -20.49 29.06
C SER A 7 -55.09 -19.79 27.70
N ILE A 8 -54.54 -18.60 27.68
CA ILE A 8 -54.24 -17.83 26.46
C ILE A 8 -52.84 -18.32 25.98
N HIS A 9 -52.82 -19.09 24.90
CA HIS A 9 -51.59 -19.41 24.21
C HIS A 9 -51.21 -18.22 23.28
N VAL A 10 -50.15 -17.50 23.66
CA VAL A 10 -49.49 -16.49 22.79
C VAL A 10 -48.58 -17.24 21.85
N THR A 11 -48.96 -17.37 20.61
CA THR A 11 -48.15 -17.96 19.55
C THR A 11 -47.15 -16.89 19.04
N ILE A 12 -45.93 -16.91 19.53
CA ILE A 12 -44.86 -16.06 19.02
C ILE A 12 -44.46 -16.56 17.64
N ASN A 13 -44.72 -15.74 16.65
CA ASN A 13 -44.46 -16.04 15.25
C ASN A 13 -42.95 -16.00 14.98
N ARG A 14 -42.32 -17.16 14.83
CA ARG A 14 -40.88 -17.36 14.64
C ARG A 14 -40.26 -16.71 13.37
N ARG A 15 -41.06 -16.04 12.57
CA ARG A 15 -40.64 -15.44 11.29
C ARG A 15 -39.99 -14.05 11.42
N TRP A 16 -40.05 -13.40 12.58
CA TRP A 16 -39.47 -12.07 12.81
C TRP A 16 -38.10 -12.09 13.47
N ALA A 17 -37.63 -13.25 13.95
CA ALA A 17 -36.31 -13.39 14.55
C ALA A 17 -35.16 -13.53 13.53
N ALA A 18 -35.47 -13.77 12.26
CA ALA A 18 -34.46 -13.97 11.21
C ALA A 18 -34.05 -12.67 10.48
N LEU A 19 -34.73 -11.54 10.69
CA LEU A 19 -34.42 -10.28 10.00
C LEU A 19 -33.47 -9.34 10.75
N CYS A 20 -33.17 -9.60 12.02
CA CYS A 20 -32.26 -8.74 12.81
C CYS A 20 -30.80 -9.17 12.80
N LEU A 21 -30.43 -10.28 12.14
CA LEU A 21 -29.03 -10.74 12.10
C LEU A 21 -28.25 -10.37 10.84
N LEU A 22 -28.86 -9.64 9.89
CA LEU A 22 -28.19 -9.22 8.65
C LEU A 22 -27.56 -7.81 8.72
N GLY A 23 -27.59 -7.15 9.87
CA GLY A 23 -27.19 -5.74 10.04
C GLY A 23 -25.81 -5.49 10.61
N LEU A 24 -25.00 -6.51 10.91
CA LEU A 24 -23.68 -6.36 11.52
C LEU A 24 -22.60 -7.07 10.71
N LEU A 25 -22.50 -6.78 9.41
CA LEU A 25 -21.24 -6.99 8.72
C LEU A 25 -20.35 -5.80 9.08
N PRO A 26 -19.21 -6.02 9.76
CA PRO A 26 -18.24 -4.95 9.96
C PRO A 26 -17.77 -4.52 8.57
N THR A 27 -18.06 -3.27 8.19
CA THR A 27 -17.45 -2.64 7.03
C THR A 27 -15.96 -2.58 7.31
N MET A 28 -15.21 -3.46 6.67
CA MET A 28 -13.75 -3.52 6.79
C MET A 28 -13.17 -2.24 6.21
N ALA A 29 -12.71 -1.34 7.08
CA ALA A 29 -11.92 -0.19 6.68
C ALA A 29 -10.59 -0.72 6.13
N THR A 30 -10.39 -0.62 4.82
CA THR A 30 -9.14 -1.00 4.15
C THR A 30 -8.40 0.26 3.74
N ALA A 31 -7.49 0.72 4.58
CA ALA A 31 -6.57 1.79 4.24
C ALA A 31 -5.21 1.16 3.90
N LYS A 32 -4.72 1.30 2.65
CA LYS A 32 -3.43 0.68 2.26
C LYS A 32 -2.78 1.32 1.04
N PRO A 33 -1.42 1.53 1.08
CA PRO A 33 -0.66 2.05 -0.05
C PRO A 33 -0.56 1.09 -1.25
N ILE A 34 -0.70 -0.22 -1.04
CA ILE A 34 -0.97 -1.16 -2.12
C ILE A 34 -2.44 -1.51 -1.99
N ALA A 35 -3.29 -0.63 -2.50
CA ALA A 35 -4.72 -0.82 -2.45
C ALA A 35 -5.14 -1.76 -3.58
N PHE A 36 -5.59 -2.94 -3.21
CA PHE A 36 -6.44 -3.74 -4.08
C PHE A 36 -7.90 -3.40 -3.79
N ALA A 37 -8.23 -2.11 -3.70
CA ALA A 37 -9.60 -1.70 -3.89
C ALA A 37 -9.93 -1.96 -5.37
N ARG A 38 -11.11 -2.47 -5.65
CA ARG A 38 -11.60 -2.60 -7.03
C ARG A 38 -11.61 -1.23 -7.68
N GLY A 39 -10.99 -1.09 -8.84
CA GLY A 39 -10.91 0.18 -9.55
C GLY A 39 -9.49 0.49 -10.03
N THR A 40 -9.26 1.74 -10.36
CA THR A 40 -7.96 2.24 -10.81
C THR A 40 -7.24 2.95 -9.67
N THR A 41 -5.97 2.62 -9.49
CA THR A 41 -5.08 3.32 -8.55
C THR A 41 -4.00 4.03 -9.34
N VAL A 42 -3.83 5.32 -9.09
CA VAL A 42 -2.70 6.12 -9.57
C VAL A 42 -1.87 6.54 -8.37
N MET A 43 -0.56 6.39 -8.47
CA MET A 43 0.38 6.78 -7.42
C MET A 43 1.56 7.52 -8.03
N ALA A 44 2.00 8.57 -7.35
CA ALA A 44 3.23 9.29 -7.64
C ALA A 44 4.05 9.41 -6.37
N GLU A 45 5.34 9.12 -6.45
CA GLU A 45 6.28 9.19 -5.33
C GLU A 45 7.54 9.94 -5.74
N HIS A 46 8.01 10.83 -4.85
CA HIS A 46 9.29 11.52 -4.90
C HIS A 46 10.10 11.11 -3.68
N GLY A 47 11.21 10.44 -3.89
CA GLY A 47 12.07 9.90 -2.83
C GLY A 47 13.40 10.66 -2.74
N ALA A 48 13.44 11.71 -1.92
CA ALA A 48 14.66 12.41 -1.47
C ALA A 48 15.63 12.87 -2.59
N GLY A 49 15.15 13.07 -3.80
CA GLY A 49 15.95 13.50 -4.95
C GLY A 49 16.75 12.36 -5.62
N THR A 50 16.57 11.12 -5.20
CA THR A 50 17.23 9.94 -5.81
C THR A 50 16.24 9.04 -6.54
N MET A 51 14.93 9.25 -6.36
CA MET A 51 13.89 8.42 -6.96
C MET A 51 12.63 9.24 -7.25
N ASN A 52 12.10 9.10 -8.48
CA ASN A 52 10.76 9.51 -8.84
C ASN A 52 10.02 8.31 -9.44
N GLU A 53 8.83 8.03 -8.97
CA GLU A 53 8.03 6.92 -9.51
C GLU A 53 6.59 7.34 -9.75
N VAL A 54 6.05 6.99 -10.92
CA VAL A 54 4.62 7.12 -11.22
C VAL A 54 4.09 5.77 -11.64
N GLN A 55 2.97 5.36 -11.04
CA GLN A 55 2.35 4.06 -11.28
C GLN A 55 0.85 4.21 -11.54
N MET A 56 0.30 3.38 -12.40
CA MET A 56 -1.13 3.22 -12.60
C MET A 56 -1.49 1.74 -12.71
N PHE A 57 -2.40 1.29 -11.86
CA PHE A 57 -2.86 -0.09 -11.81
C PHE A 57 -4.38 -0.16 -11.84
N TYR A 58 -4.90 -1.17 -12.51
CA TYR A 58 -6.30 -1.54 -12.47
C TYR A 58 -6.46 -2.85 -11.71
N ALA A 59 -7.34 -2.86 -10.71
CA ALA A 59 -7.69 -4.02 -9.88
C ALA A 59 -9.12 -4.48 -10.19
N PRO A 60 -9.33 -5.50 -11.04
CA PRO A 60 -10.67 -6.06 -11.28
C PRO A 60 -11.19 -6.82 -10.05
N ARG A 61 -10.30 -7.26 -9.20
CA ARG A 61 -10.59 -7.99 -7.95
C ARG A 61 -9.68 -7.48 -6.83
N TYR A 62 -10.12 -7.63 -5.58
CA TYR A 62 -9.39 -7.20 -4.38
C TYR A 62 -8.05 -7.92 -4.14
N TRP A 63 -7.76 -8.99 -4.84
CA TRP A 63 -6.57 -9.82 -4.62
C TRP A 63 -5.54 -9.75 -5.74
N TRP A 64 -5.81 -9.07 -6.86
CA TRP A 64 -4.84 -8.84 -7.91
C TRP A 64 -5.09 -7.55 -8.69
N SER A 65 -4.03 -6.98 -9.21
CA SER A 65 -4.06 -5.85 -10.13
C SER A 65 -2.96 -5.99 -11.17
N ALA A 66 -3.12 -5.29 -12.28
CA ALA A 66 -2.10 -5.15 -13.29
C ALA A 66 -2.03 -3.71 -13.76
N GLY A 67 -0.87 -3.29 -14.20
CA GLY A 67 -0.68 -1.92 -14.65
C GLY A 67 0.73 -1.64 -15.13
N ALA A 68 1.05 -0.36 -15.22
CA ALA A 68 2.33 0.13 -15.70
C ALA A 68 2.89 1.19 -14.73
N GLY A 69 4.19 1.38 -14.78
CA GLY A 69 4.88 2.43 -14.05
C GLY A 69 6.09 2.95 -14.80
N TRP A 70 6.52 4.10 -14.36
CA TRP A 70 7.75 4.75 -14.77
C TRP A 70 8.54 5.11 -13.51
N LEU A 71 9.77 4.68 -13.47
CA LEU A 71 10.70 4.89 -12.36
C LEU A 71 11.94 5.61 -12.90
N GLU A 72 12.29 6.71 -12.27
CA GLU A 72 13.53 7.43 -12.47
C GLU A 72 14.39 7.30 -11.22
N LEU A 73 15.64 7.01 -11.43
CA LEU A 73 16.66 6.88 -10.39
C LEU A 73 17.82 7.80 -10.72
N ASP A 74 18.27 8.54 -9.73
CA ASP A 74 19.38 9.48 -9.83
C ASP A 74 20.49 9.09 -8.86
N SER A 75 21.75 9.34 -9.24
CA SER A 75 22.86 9.31 -8.31
C SER A 75 22.80 10.52 -7.37
N GLU A 76 23.43 10.45 -6.20
CA GLU A 76 23.39 11.51 -5.20
C GLU A 76 23.95 12.85 -5.72
N ASP A 77 24.96 12.78 -6.58
CA ASP A 77 25.58 13.95 -7.24
C ASP A 77 24.84 14.41 -8.51
N GLY A 78 23.76 13.71 -8.92
CA GLY A 78 22.99 14.01 -10.12
C GLY A 78 23.73 13.72 -11.44
N SER A 79 24.92 13.11 -11.40
CA SER A 79 25.72 12.84 -12.61
C SER A 79 25.20 11.65 -13.42
N LYS A 80 24.53 10.71 -12.77
CA LYS A 80 23.96 9.52 -13.40
C LYS A 80 22.45 9.47 -13.18
N GLN A 81 21.77 9.02 -14.23
CA GLN A 81 20.32 8.89 -14.25
C GLN A 81 19.91 7.61 -14.98
N ARG A 82 18.88 6.95 -14.48
CA ARG A 82 18.28 5.75 -15.07
C ARG A 82 16.77 5.86 -15.09
N HIS A 83 16.17 5.53 -16.23
CA HIS A 83 14.71 5.48 -16.42
C HIS A 83 14.30 4.05 -16.70
N ILE A 84 13.28 3.58 -15.99
CA ILE A 84 12.71 2.24 -16.18
C ILE A 84 11.21 2.39 -16.41
N THR A 85 10.73 2.00 -17.60
CA THR A 85 9.30 1.88 -17.89
C THR A 85 8.93 0.41 -17.82
N TYR A 86 7.91 0.05 -17.07
CA TYR A 86 7.56 -1.34 -16.82
C TYR A 86 6.06 -1.59 -16.85
N VAL A 87 5.68 -2.84 -17.10
CA VAL A 87 4.36 -3.40 -16.81
C VAL A 87 4.50 -4.41 -15.66
N ARG A 88 3.53 -4.44 -14.75
CA ARG A 88 3.61 -5.25 -13.54
C ARG A 88 2.26 -5.84 -13.14
N GLY A 89 2.24 -7.10 -12.73
CA GLY A 89 1.15 -7.73 -12.02
C GLY A 89 1.43 -7.75 -10.52
N ASN A 90 0.42 -7.43 -9.72
CA ASN A 90 0.48 -7.48 -8.25
C ASN A 90 -0.54 -8.48 -7.73
N LEU A 91 -0.21 -9.22 -6.68
CA LEU A 91 -1.03 -10.25 -6.07
C LEU A 91 -1.03 -10.10 -4.55
N LEU A 92 -2.23 -10.11 -3.95
CA LEU A 92 -2.40 -10.31 -2.51
C LEU A 92 -2.27 -11.82 -2.23
N ALA A 93 -1.08 -12.25 -1.84
CA ALA A 93 -0.76 -13.64 -1.60
C ALA A 93 -1.46 -14.17 -0.33
N LYS A 94 -1.57 -13.34 0.71
CA LYS A 94 -2.23 -13.70 1.97
C LYS A 94 -2.78 -12.48 2.70
N ARG A 95 -3.93 -12.66 3.34
CA ARG A 95 -4.54 -11.69 4.26
C ARG A 95 -5.02 -12.41 5.52
N TRP A 96 -4.73 -11.81 6.66
CA TRP A 96 -5.26 -12.19 7.95
C TRP A 96 -6.13 -11.04 8.48
N ASN A 97 -7.41 -11.31 8.66
CA ASN A 97 -8.34 -10.38 9.30
C ASN A 97 -8.44 -10.77 10.78
N LEU A 98 -7.81 -9.98 11.61
CA LEU A 98 -7.82 -10.13 13.07
C LEU A 98 -8.91 -9.24 13.69
N PRO A 99 -9.36 -9.47 14.93
CA PRO A 99 -10.46 -8.70 15.53
C PRO A 99 -10.25 -7.18 15.56
N ALA A 100 -8.99 -6.72 15.71
CA ALA A 100 -8.65 -5.30 15.80
C ALA A 100 -7.49 -4.90 14.85
N ALA A 101 -7.09 -5.79 13.94
CA ALA A 101 -5.96 -5.59 13.06
C ALA A 101 -6.15 -6.31 11.74
N GLN A 102 -5.33 -5.96 10.76
CA GLN A 102 -5.18 -6.69 9.51
C GLN A 102 -3.70 -6.87 9.21
N ALA A 103 -3.33 -8.04 8.69
CA ALA A 103 -2.00 -8.27 8.15
C ALA A 103 -2.11 -8.79 6.71
N ASN A 104 -1.16 -8.42 5.86
CA ASN A 104 -1.14 -8.83 4.46
C ASN A 104 0.26 -9.17 4.01
N VAL A 105 0.30 -10.02 2.98
CA VAL A 105 1.50 -10.24 2.17
C VAL A 105 1.11 -10.05 0.71
N PHE A 106 1.82 -9.16 0.05
CA PHE A 106 1.72 -8.88 -1.39
C PHE A 106 2.98 -9.33 -2.08
N VAL A 107 2.84 -9.75 -3.32
CA VAL A 107 3.96 -10.04 -4.22
C VAL A 107 3.68 -9.43 -5.58
N TRP A 108 4.71 -9.09 -6.32
CA TRP A 108 4.58 -8.58 -7.68
C TRP A 108 5.72 -9.04 -8.56
N GLY A 109 5.46 -8.98 -9.85
CA GLY A 109 6.45 -9.24 -10.86
C GLY A 109 6.09 -8.55 -12.17
N GLY A 110 7.11 -8.14 -12.93
CA GLY A 110 6.93 -7.39 -14.14
C GLY A 110 8.15 -7.39 -15.05
N LEU A 111 7.97 -6.81 -16.22
CA LEU A 111 8.99 -6.63 -17.24
C LEU A 111 8.95 -5.20 -17.75
N GLY A 112 10.09 -4.69 -18.16
CA GLY A 112 10.20 -3.33 -18.62
C GLY A 112 11.41 -3.10 -19.52
N SER A 113 11.61 -1.85 -19.86
CA SER A 113 12.79 -1.37 -20.56
C SER A 113 13.48 -0.31 -19.72
N ALA A 114 14.78 -0.41 -19.59
CA ALA A 114 15.61 0.58 -18.92
C ALA A 114 16.50 1.29 -19.90
N THR A 115 16.68 2.59 -19.71
CA THR A 115 17.64 3.47 -20.37
C THR A 115 18.32 4.34 -19.34
N GLY A 116 19.51 4.84 -19.62
CA GLY A 116 20.24 5.70 -18.70
C GLY A 116 21.48 6.30 -19.30
N ASN A 117 22.23 7.03 -18.53
CA ASN A 117 23.56 7.50 -18.90
C ASN A 117 24.69 6.72 -18.18
N ASP A 118 24.33 5.74 -17.36
CA ASP A 118 25.23 4.82 -16.66
C ASP A 118 25.57 3.55 -17.49
N PHE A 119 24.82 3.32 -18.58
CA PHE A 119 25.09 2.29 -19.60
C PHE A 119 24.64 2.79 -20.98
N SER A 120 24.96 2.03 -22.04
CA SER A 120 24.66 2.42 -23.42
C SER A 120 23.41 1.74 -23.96
N GLY A 121 22.53 2.52 -24.62
CA GLY A 121 21.35 2.00 -25.29
C GLY A 121 20.19 1.71 -24.34
N SER A 122 19.45 0.62 -24.61
CA SER A 122 18.34 0.16 -23.76
C SER A 122 18.52 -1.32 -23.43
N THR A 123 18.10 -1.71 -22.23
CA THR A 123 18.15 -3.08 -21.76
C THR A 123 16.79 -3.55 -21.25
N LEU A 124 16.53 -4.86 -21.32
CA LEU A 124 15.34 -5.45 -20.70
C LEU A 124 15.49 -5.41 -19.19
N ALA A 125 14.55 -4.79 -18.50
CA ALA A 125 14.47 -4.79 -17.05
C ALA A 125 13.41 -5.79 -16.57
N ARG A 126 13.72 -6.52 -15.49
CA ARG A 126 12.83 -7.41 -14.76
C ARG A 126 12.56 -6.78 -13.41
N ASN A 127 11.29 -6.74 -13.01
CA ASN A 127 10.88 -6.25 -11.69
C ASN A 127 10.28 -7.40 -10.89
N ALA A 128 10.67 -7.53 -9.64
CA ALA A 128 10.05 -8.45 -8.68
C ALA A 128 10.10 -7.86 -7.27
N GLY A 129 9.13 -8.19 -6.44
CA GLY A 129 9.17 -7.75 -5.06
C GLY A 129 8.05 -8.30 -4.21
N PHE A 130 8.09 -7.93 -2.95
CA PHE A 130 7.08 -8.28 -1.97
C PHE A 130 6.91 -7.19 -0.91
N GLN A 131 5.74 -7.19 -0.27
CA GLN A 131 5.46 -6.37 0.91
C GLN A 131 4.72 -7.22 1.95
N GLY A 132 5.16 -7.13 3.20
CA GLY A 132 4.41 -7.56 4.36
C GLY A 132 3.95 -6.33 5.15
N ASP A 133 2.69 -6.27 5.55
CA ASP A 133 2.18 -5.20 6.41
C ASP A 133 1.29 -5.71 7.54
N TYR A 134 1.28 -4.95 8.63
CA TYR A 134 0.39 -5.11 9.78
C TYR A 134 -0.18 -3.77 10.15
N GLU A 135 -1.49 -3.69 10.32
CA GLU A 135 -2.18 -2.43 10.62
C GLU A 135 -3.30 -2.64 11.63
N THR A 136 -3.36 -1.75 12.60
CA THR A 136 -4.50 -1.51 13.47
C THR A 136 -5.07 -0.12 13.15
N ARG A 137 -6.07 0.36 13.90
CA ARG A 137 -6.56 1.74 13.76
C ARG A 137 -5.55 2.80 14.21
N ARG A 138 -4.43 2.42 14.86
CA ARG A 138 -3.46 3.35 15.46
C ARG A 138 -2.01 2.98 15.26
N VAL A 139 -1.71 1.77 14.83
CA VAL A 139 -0.35 1.28 14.64
C VAL A 139 -0.24 0.64 13.26
N TYR A 140 0.80 0.98 12.53
CA TYR A 140 1.14 0.45 11.22
C TYR A 140 2.60 0.02 11.21
N ALA A 141 2.88 -1.14 10.63
CA ALA A 141 4.22 -1.59 10.33
C ALA A 141 4.21 -2.25 8.95
N ALA A 142 5.19 -1.93 8.11
CA ALA A 142 5.35 -2.56 6.79
C ALA A 142 6.83 -2.73 6.45
N PHE A 143 7.11 -3.83 5.78
CA PHE A 143 8.37 -4.06 5.10
C PHE A 143 8.09 -4.36 3.63
N ARG A 144 8.80 -3.67 2.74
CA ARG A 144 8.75 -3.81 1.29
C ARG A 144 10.15 -4.05 0.75
N SER A 145 10.28 -4.95 -0.22
CA SER A 145 11.50 -5.15 -0.98
C SER A 145 11.16 -5.14 -2.47
N ASP A 146 11.81 -4.27 -3.23
CA ASP A 146 11.69 -4.11 -4.68
C ASP A 146 13.02 -4.40 -5.34
N LEU A 147 13.05 -5.34 -6.27
CA LEU A 147 14.19 -5.69 -7.09
C LEU A 147 13.93 -5.24 -8.53
N GLN A 148 14.89 -4.53 -9.10
CA GLN A 148 14.99 -4.19 -10.52
C GLN A 148 16.27 -4.81 -11.07
N GLU A 149 16.18 -5.69 -12.05
CA GLU A 149 17.29 -6.45 -12.58
C GLU A 149 17.33 -6.38 -14.12
N SER A 150 18.52 -6.26 -14.66
CA SER A 150 18.81 -6.33 -16.09
C SER A 150 20.21 -6.93 -16.30
N ASP A 151 20.63 -7.06 -17.56
CA ASP A 151 21.99 -7.47 -17.86
C ASP A 151 23.04 -6.38 -17.50
N GLU A 152 22.61 -5.12 -17.31
CA GLU A 152 23.46 -3.95 -17.06
C GLU A 152 23.49 -3.56 -15.57
N PHE A 153 22.47 -3.93 -14.79
CA PHE A 153 22.38 -3.57 -13.39
C PHE A 153 21.51 -4.55 -12.57
N SER A 154 21.76 -4.57 -11.27
CA SER A 154 20.87 -5.18 -10.29
C SER A 154 20.69 -4.17 -9.15
N HIS A 155 19.46 -3.68 -8.97
CA HIS A 155 19.13 -2.64 -7.99
C HIS A 155 18.01 -3.13 -7.08
N ARG A 156 18.18 -2.96 -5.78
CA ARG A 156 17.19 -3.33 -4.78
C ARG A 156 16.94 -2.19 -3.81
N ILE A 157 15.65 -1.98 -3.48
CA ILE A 157 15.21 -1.03 -2.47
C ILE A 157 14.44 -1.80 -1.40
N ASP A 158 14.96 -1.83 -0.19
CA ASP A 158 14.28 -2.34 0.99
C ASP A 158 13.72 -1.18 1.80
N THR A 159 12.44 -1.20 2.12
CA THR A 159 11.76 -0.13 2.86
C THR A 159 11.08 -0.69 4.10
N LEU A 160 11.41 -0.15 5.27
CA LEU A 160 10.69 -0.38 6.52
C LEU A 160 9.93 0.88 6.90
N GLN A 161 8.65 0.75 7.22
CA GLN A 161 7.81 1.83 7.74
C GLN A 161 7.21 1.43 9.07
N LEU A 162 7.26 2.34 10.05
CA LEU A 162 6.56 2.25 11.33
C LEU A 162 5.72 3.50 11.52
N GLY A 163 4.42 3.34 11.70
CA GLY A 163 3.47 4.43 11.78
C GLY A 163 2.63 4.38 13.05
N TRP A 164 2.28 5.56 13.54
CA TRP A 164 1.38 5.74 14.68
C TRP A 164 0.37 6.86 14.41
N ALA A 165 -0.93 6.59 14.71
CA ALA A 165 -2.00 7.57 14.64
C ALA A 165 -2.39 8.03 16.05
N PRO A 166 -2.49 9.35 16.33
CA PRO A 166 -2.84 9.88 17.66
C PRO A 166 -4.28 9.56 18.07
N TYR A 167 -5.14 9.23 17.10
CA TYR A 167 -6.55 8.85 17.33
C TYR A 167 -6.93 7.65 16.46
N ALA A 168 -7.95 6.91 16.87
CA ALA A 168 -8.57 5.89 16.04
C ALA A 168 -9.46 6.59 14.98
N HIS A 169 -9.37 6.13 13.73
CA HIS A 169 -10.10 6.69 12.60
C HIS A 169 -10.92 5.62 11.88
N ASP A 170 -11.94 6.06 11.17
CA ASP A 170 -12.73 5.28 10.24
C ASP A 170 -12.39 5.67 8.79
N TYR A 171 -12.83 4.88 7.83
CA TYR A 171 -12.49 5.06 6.41
C TYR A 171 -12.88 6.45 5.86
N ASP A 172 -14.02 7.00 6.30
CA ASP A 172 -14.55 8.27 5.83
C ASP A 172 -14.03 9.50 6.61
N THR A 173 -13.29 9.26 7.70
CA THR A 173 -12.67 10.32 8.48
C THR A 173 -11.23 10.54 8.05
N LEU A 174 -10.74 11.77 8.17
CA LEU A 174 -9.34 12.05 7.91
C LEU A 174 -8.48 11.33 8.95
N ALA A 175 -7.68 10.37 8.48
CA ALA A 175 -6.65 9.73 9.28
C ALA A 175 -5.34 10.51 9.14
N THR A 176 -4.69 10.77 10.28
CA THR A 176 -3.36 11.38 10.33
C THR A 176 -2.41 10.42 11.01
N TRP A 177 -1.28 10.14 10.36
CA TRP A 177 -0.25 9.24 10.86
C TRP A 177 1.10 9.93 10.88
N PHE A 178 1.88 9.65 11.91
CA PHE A 178 3.31 9.94 11.95
C PHE A 178 4.04 8.66 11.60
N VAL A 179 4.92 8.72 10.60
CA VAL A 179 5.62 7.55 10.06
C VAL A 179 7.11 7.79 10.09
N VAL A 180 7.84 6.83 10.64
CA VAL A 180 9.29 6.70 10.46
C VAL A 180 9.49 5.72 9.33
N GLN A 181 10.24 6.12 8.32
CA GLN A 181 10.61 5.28 7.18
C GLN A 181 12.12 5.12 7.14
N SER A 182 12.57 3.91 6.92
CA SER A 182 13.97 3.61 6.59
C SER A 182 14.00 2.88 5.26
N ARG A 183 14.75 3.40 4.30
CA ARG A 183 15.07 2.75 3.03
C ARG A 183 16.52 2.33 3.02
N HIS A 184 16.79 1.20 2.40
CA HIS A 184 18.14 0.77 2.10
C HIS A 184 18.22 0.46 0.61
N TYR A 185 19.08 1.18 -0.08
CA TYR A 185 19.34 1.03 -1.50
C TYR A 185 20.58 0.15 -1.66
N THR A 186 20.56 -0.78 -2.60
CA THR A 186 21.68 -1.69 -2.87
C THR A 186 21.85 -1.87 -4.38
N GLY A 187 23.08 -1.72 -4.88
CA GLY A 187 23.44 -1.94 -6.29
C GLY A 187 22.85 -0.93 -7.25
N GLY A 188 22.42 0.23 -6.74
CA GLY A 188 21.80 1.31 -7.51
C GLY A 188 22.76 2.40 -7.95
N LEU A 189 22.18 3.52 -8.40
CA LEU A 189 22.91 4.77 -8.62
C LEU A 189 23.19 5.50 -7.30
N PHE A 190 22.46 5.14 -6.26
CA PHE A 190 22.65 5.50 -4.87
C PHE A 190 22.69 4.21 -4.06
N ASP A 191 23.63 4.07 -3.14
CA ASP A 191 23.78 2.95 -2.21
C ASP A 191 23.79 3.46 -0.78
N GLY A 192 23.10 2.77 0.11
CA GLY A 192 23.11 3.07 1.53
C GLY A 192 21.72 3.27 2.13
N PRO A 193 21.68 3.58 3.43
CA PRO A 193 20.45 3.81 4.16
C PRO A 193 19.97 5.27 3.99
N GLU A 194 18.65 5.44 3.95
CA GLU A 194 17.95 6.72 3.97
C GLU A 194 16.85 6.62 5.02
N THR A 195 16.79 7.56 5.95
CA THR A 195 15.76 7.60 6.99
C THR A 195 14.97 8.90 6.86
N ALA A 196 13.65 8.80 6.92
CA ALA A 196 12.74 9.94 6.82
C ALA A 196 11.68 9.93 7.93
N LEU A 197 11.21 11.13 8.26
CA LEU A 197 10.02 11.37 9.07
C LEU A 197 8.92 11.89 8.16
N LEU A 198 7.78 11.21 8.14
CA LEU A 198 6.66 11.53 7.26
C LEU A 198 5.39 11.78 8.07
N VAL A 199 4.56 12.68 7.58
CA VAL A 199 3.16 12.78 7.98
C VAL A 199 2.30 12.25 6.85
N ARG A 200 1.42 11.31 7.16
CA ARG A 200 0.54 10.63 6.24
C ARG A 200 -0.90 11.05 6.51
N PHE A 201 -1.59 11.43 5.47
CA PHE A 201 -3.01 11.72 5.48
C PHE A 201 -3.75 10.70 4.61
N PHE A 202 -4.83 10.16 5.13
CA PHE A 202 -5.68 9.24 4.40
C PHE A 202 -7.15 9.60 4.61
N LYS A 203 -7.94 9.61 3.52
CA LYS A 203 -9.39 9.72 3.57
C LYS A 203 -10.01 9.11 2.31
N GLY A 204 -10.89 8.13 2.49
CA GLY A 204 -11.53 7.44 1.36
C GLY A 204 -10.51 6.79 0.42
N GLY A 205 -10.53 7.14 -0.87
CA GLY A 205 -9.59 6.65 -1.88
C GLY A 205 -8.30 7.49 -2.01
N THR A 206 -8.10 8.50 -1.16
CA THR A 206 -6.96 9.44 -1.27
C THR A 206 -5.96 9.21 -0.15
N TRP A 207 -4.69 9.15 -0.50
CA TRP A 207 -3.56 8.98 0.40
C TRP A 207 -2.45 9.97 0.02
N VAL A 208 -1.94 10.71 0.98
CA VAL A 208 -0.83 11.66 0.79
C VAL A 208 0.17 11.48 1.92
N GLU A 209 1.45 11.42 1.58
CA GLU A 209 2.57 11.46 2.53
C GLU A 209 3.48 12.61 2.19
N LEU A 210 3.94 13.33 3.20
CA LEU A 210 4.89 14.41 3.09
C LEU A 210 5.87 14.36 4.25
N GLY A 211 7.12 14.61 3.99
CA GLY A 211 8.15 14.67 5.01
C GLY A 211 9.53 14.95 4.48
N ALA A 212 10.52 14.66 5.30
CA ALA A 212 11.91 14.87 4.95
C ALA A 212 12.79 13.76 5.54
N THR A 213 13.90 13.52 4.88
CA THR A 213 14.97 12.67 5.37
C THR A 213 15.76 13.35 6.48
N THR A 214 16.56 12.60 7.21
CA THR A 214 17.42 13.12 8.29
C THR A 214 18.47 14.11 7.79
N ASP A 215 18.82 14.08 6.51
CA ASP A 215 19.70 15.03 5.82
C ASP A 215 18.97 16.19 5.14
N GLY A 216 17.65 16.33 5.38
CA GLY A 216 16.85 17.48 4.97
C GLY A 216 16.29 17.40 3.54
N LYS A 217 16.40 16.29 2.85
CA LYS A 217 15.81 16.09 1.52
C LYS A 217 14.32 15.78 1.63
N VAL A 218 13.51 16.38 0.74
CA VAL A 218 12.05 16.22 0.75
C VAL A 218 11.64 14.84 0.25
N GLN A 219 10.65 14.23 0.90
CA GLN A 219 9.93 13.06 0.42
C GLN A 219 8.44 13.37 0.31
N ALA A 220 7.81 12.91 -0.76
CA ALA A 220 6.38 13.09 -1.00
C ALA A 220 5.80 11.87 -1.72
N MET A 221 4.57 11.50 -1.39
CA MET A 221 3.81 10.50 -2.12
C MET A 221 2.34 10.90 -2.16
N ALA A 222 1.71 10.70 -3.30
CA ALA A 222 0.26 10.82 -3.45
C ALA A 222 -0.31 9.60 -4.16
N MET A 223 -1.43 9.10 -3.67
CA MET A 223 -2.15 7.98 -4.26
C MET A 223 -3.64 8.27 -4.30
N PHE A 224 -4.26 7.93 -5.42
CA PHE A 224 -5.71 8.06 -5.64
C PHE A 224 -6.26 6.74 -6.16
N ASN A 225 -7.35 6.28 -5.56
CA ASN A 225 -8.11 5.11 -6.00
C ASN A 225 -9.53 5.52 -6.38
N PHE A 226 -9.99 5.13 -7.60
CA PHE A 226 -11.31 5.46 -8.16
C PHE A 226 -11.86 4.37 -9.08
#